data_572e37520a7dc2f9fc7002f762c9bef7
#
_entry.id   572e37520a7dc2f9fc7002f762c9bef7
#
_cell.length_a   1.000
_cell.length_b   1.000
_cell.length_c   1.000
_cell.angle_alpha   90.00
_cell.angle_beta   90.00
_cell.angle_gamma   90.00
#
_symmetry.space_group_name_H-M   'P 1'
#
loop_
_entity.id
_entity.type
_entity.pdbx_description
1 polymer ?
#
loop_
_entity_poly.entity_id
_entity_poly.type
_entity_poly.pdbx_seq_one_letter_code
_entity_poly.pdbx_strand_id
1 'polypeptide(L)'
;ANQVEDVWESMGPVSRPTAGPHAYAGGVGRINKVRVDPSNPSTYFACAPGGGIWKSTNAGGNWDLLFPDETDEVPIIGFTDIAIDPNNPDVMYAAAGDDDGGDTYGLGILKTTDGGDNWSISYNPAGQSNYTVGRLLISAENSNHIVAASRYGMLVSTDAGANWSYGVGTNGTRFRDVEYHPTNANIVYGSSTSGFFKSTNGGQSWTEVALPTEAND
;
A
#
# COMPACT_ATOMS: atom_id res chain seq x y z
N ALA A 1 20.42 26.39 27.17
CA ALA A 1 19.70 25.36 26.42
C ALA A 1 20.10 25.51 24.96
N ASN A 2 20.95 24.61 24.45
CA ASN A 2 21.25 24.55 23.02
C ASN A 2 20.01 24.05 22.31
N GLN A 3 19.38 24.91 21.52
CA GLN A 3 18.45 24.44 20.49
C GLN A 3 19.32 23.75 19.43
N VAL A 4 19.16 22.44 19.31
CA VAL A 4 19.59 21.73 18.11
C VAL A 4 18.65 22.24 17.03
N GLU A 5 19.18 23.00 16.08
CA GLU A 5 18.43 23.32 14.86
C GLU A 5 18.23 21.99 14.14
N ASP A 6 16.99 21.49 14.16
CA ASP A 6 16.59 20.36 13.34
C ASP A 6 16.64 20.82 11.87
N VAL A 7 17.80 20.62 11.25
CA VAL A 7 17.96 20.87 9.82
C VAL A 7 17.38 19.68 9.08
N TRP A 8 16.34 19.91 8.29
CA TRP A 8 15.81 18.91 7.39
C TRP A 8 16.88 18.53 6.36
N GLU A 9 17.29 17.27 6.37
CA GLU A 9 18.19 16.73 5.36
C GLU A 9 17.40 15.88 4.37
N SER A 10 17.80 15.90 3.10
CA SER A 10 17.19 15.04 2.07
C SER A 10 17.60 13.61 2.33
N MET A 11 16.62 12.76 2.69
CA MET A 11 16.83 11.35 3.00
C MET A 11 16.81 10.45 1.75
N GLY A 12 16.64 11.02 0.56
CA GLY A 12 16.61 10.29 -0.71
C GLY A 12 15.21 9.74 -1.08
N PRO A 13 15.09 9.01 -2.18
CA PRO A 13 16.14 8.78 -3.19
C PRO A 13 16.53 10.06 -3.92
N VAL A 14 17.82 10.40 -3.91
CA VAL A 14 18.34 11.67 -4.46
C VAL A 14 18.90 11.54 -5.89
N SER A 15 18.96 10.32 -6.41
CA SER A 15 19.39 10.04 -7.77
C SER A 15 18.51 8.98 -8.41
N ARG A 16 18.36 9.08 -9.72
CA ARG A 16 17.66 8.08 -10.53
C ARG A 16 18.67 7.14 -11.19
N PRO A 17 18.27 5.90 -11.52
CA PRO A 17 19.04 5.07 -12.44
C PRO A 17 19.21 5.82 -13.78
N THR A 18 20.44 5.95 -14.25
CA THR A 18 20.77 6.64 -15.52
C THR A 18 20.85 5.67 -16.69
N ALA A 19 20.74 4.37 -16.42
CA ALA A 19 20.77 3.29 -17.42
C ALA A 19 19.78 2.18 -17.04
N GLY A 20 19.36 1.39 -18.03
CA GLY A 20 18.40 0.31 -17.87
C GLY A 20 16.98 0.67 -18.32
N PRO A 21 16.06 -0.32 -18.34
CA PRO A 21 14.71 -0.14 -18.86
C PRO A 21 13.85 0.89 -18.08
N HIS A 22 14.24 1.23 -16.86
CA HIS A 22 13.53 2.17 -15.99
C HIS A 22 14.12 3.60 -16.01
N ALA A 23 15.08 3.89 -16.87
CA ALA A 23 15.72 5.20 -17.02
C ALA A 23 14.75 6.32 -17.48
N TYR A 24 13.53 5.95 -17.87
CA TYR A 24 12.49 6.88 -18.32
C TYR A 24 11.65 7.50 -17.21
N ALA A 25 11.71 6.98 -16.01
CA ALA A 25 11.05 7.59 -14.86
C ALA A 25 11.71 8.95 -14.56
N GLY A 26 11.15 10.01 -15.10
CA GLY A 26 11.69 11.35 -15.00
C GLY A 26 11.68 11.88 -13.58
N GLY A 27 12.81 11.85 -12.92
CA GLY A 27 13.01 12.57 -11.67
C GLY A 27 12.89 11.71 -10.42
N VAL A 28 13.44 12.25 -9.35
CA VAL A 28 13.16 11.86 -7.95
C VAL A 28 11.73 12.29 -7.69
N GLY A 29 10.80 11.39 -8.00
CA GLY A 29 9.39 11.70 -8.02
C GLY A 29 8.75 11.67 -6.65
N ARG A 30 7.45 11.88 -6.66
CA ARG A 30 6.58 11.73 -5.51
C ARG A 30 6.71 10.33 -4.89
N ILE A 31 6.76 10.28 -3.57
CA ILE A 31 6.63 9.06 -2.79
C ILE A 31 5.21 9.03 -2.21
N ASN A 32 4.44 8.00 -2.52
CA ASN A 32 3.09 7.84 -2.03
C ASN A 32 3.05 7.30 -0.60
N LYS A 33 3.98 6.39 -0.28
CA LYS A 33 3.99 5.75 1.03
C LYS A 33 5.40 5.35 1.45
N VAL A 34 5.67 5.47 2.74
CA VAL A 34 6.83 4.88 3.39
C VAL A 34 6.33 3.91 4.46
N ARG A 35 6.94 2.73 4.53
CA ARG A 35 6.69 1.71 5.53
C ARG A 35 7.98 1.31 6.21
N VAL A 36 7.89 1.05 7.50
CA VAL A 36 8.97 0.49 8.31
C VAL A 36 8.74 -0.99 8.46
N ASP A 37 9.78 -1.79 8.31
CA ASP A 37 9.74 -3.21 8.63
C ASP A 37 9.43 -3.39 10.12
N PRO A 38 8.34 -4.08 10.49
CA PRO A 38 7.93 -4.23 11.88
C PRO A 38 8.94 -5.02 12.73
N SER A 39 9.81 -5.82 12.10
CA SER A 39 10.86 -6.60 12.75
C SER A 39 12.21 -5.88 12.84
N ASN A 40 12.44 -4.88 11.96
CA ASN A 40 13.69 -4.15 11.89
C ASN A 40 13.47 -2.66 11.64
N PRO A 41 13.54 -1.80 12.68
CA PRO A 41 13.27 -0.38 12.56
C PRO A 41 14.28 0.40 11.70
N SER A 42 15.36 -0.24 11.23
CA SER A 42 16.31 0.35 10.28
C SER A 42 16.01 0.00 8.82
N THR A 43 15.00 -0.85 8.57
CA THR A 43 14.57 -1.22 7.21
C THR A 43 13.30 -0.47 6.83
N TYR A 44 13.39 0.28 5.74
CA TYR A 44 12.30 1.10 5.20
C TYR A 44 11.98 0.67 3.78
N PHE A 45 10.71 0.79 3.41
CA PHE A 45 10.23 0.63 2.04
C PHE A 45 9.53 1.92 1.60
N ALA A 46 9.79 2.37 0.38
CA ALA A 46 9.15 3.54 -0.21
C ALA A 46 8.49 3.18 -1.53
N CYS A 47 7.22 3.54 -1.69
CA CYS A 47 6.43 3.29 -2.89
C CYS A 47 6.33 4.57 -3.71
N ALA A 48 6.78 4.52 -4.95
CA ALA A 48 6.72 5.63 -5.90
C ALA A 48 5.75 5.33 -7.03
N PRO A 49 4.82 6.25 -7.39
CA PRO A 49 3.80 6.02 -8.42
C PRO A 49 4.34 5.97 -9.85
N GLY A 50 5.60 6.31 -10.05
CA GLY A 50 6.29 6.22 -11.33
C GLY A 50 7.73 5.75 -11.20
N GLY A 51 8.09 5.11 -10.08
CA GLY A 51 9.49 4.76 -9.80
C GLY A 51 9.70 3.48 -9.00
N GLY A 52 8.68 2.63 -8.87
CA GLY A 52 8.83 1.33 -8.23
C GLY A 52 8.78 1.35 -6.70
N ILE A 53 9.25 0.25 -6.12
CA ILE A 53 9.42 0.06 -4.68
C ILE A 53 10.91 0.15 -4.36
N TRP A 54 11.25 0.97 -3.41
CA TRP A 54 12.61 1.19 -2.93
C TRP A 54 12.77 0.65 -1.52
N LYS A 55 13.94 0.09 -1.21
CA LYS A 55 14.29 -0.45 0.11
C LYS A 55 15.52 0.23 0.64
N SER A 56 15.49 0.58 1.91
CA SER A 56 16.66 1.00 2.69
C SER A 56 16.85 0.05 3.87
N THR A 57 18.07 -0.34 4.16
CA THR A 57 18.42 -1.20 5.31
C THR A 57 19.22 -0.46 6.37
N ASN A 58 19.39 0.84 6.22
CA ASN A 58 20.21 1.69 7.07
C ASN A 58 19.49 2.99 7.47
N ALA A 59 18.21 2.87 7.83
CA ALA A 59 17.36 3.96 8.30
C ALA A 59 17.24 5.13 7.30
N GLY A 60 17.22 4.84 6.01
CA GLY A 60 17.07 5.83 4.94
C GLY A 60 18.38 6.43 4.44
N GLY A 61 19.53 5.99 4.95
CA GLY A 61 20.83 6.51 4.52
C GLY A 61 21.17 6.20 3.06
N ASN A 62 20.77 5.02 2.58
CA ASN A 62 20.84 4.64 1.18
C ASN A 62 19.54 3.92 0.78
N TRP A 63 19.23 3.97 -0.51
CA TRP A 63 18.04 3.35 -1.07
C TRP A 63 18.39 2.56 -2.34
N ASP A 64 17.95 1.31 -2.38
CA ASP A 64 18.10 0.45 -3.53
C ASP A 64 16.71 0.18 -4.13
N LEU A 65 16.61 0.12 -5.45
CA LEU A 65 15.38 -0.26 -6.14
C LEU A 65 15.13 -1.75 -5.86
N LEU A 66 14.00 -2.05 -5.22
CA LEU A 66 13.63 -3.42 -4.90
C LEU A 66 12.81 -4.06 -6.03
N PHE A 67 11.88 -3.28 -6.62
CA PHE A 67 10.97 -3.81 -7.63
C PHE A 67 10.30 -2.69 -8.44
N PRO A 68 10.10 -2.82 -9.77
CA PRO A 68 10.70 -3.87 -10.61
C PRO A 68 12.19 -3.61 -10.80
N ASP A 69 12.99 -4.65 -10.79
CA ASP A 69 14.40 -4.56 -11.13
C ASP A 69 14.64 -4.67 -12.64
N GLU A 70 15.89 -4.66 -13.09
CA GLU A 70 16.23 -4.71 -14.51
C GLU A 70 15.92 -6.06 -15.19
N THR A 71 15.57 -7.09 -14.42
CA THR A 71 15.24 -8.44 -14.89
C THR A 71 13.74 -8.68 -14.94
N ASP A 72 12.93 -7.81 -14.32
CA ASP A 72 11.49 -7.95 -14.27
C ASP A 72 10.81 -7.46 -15.56
N GLU A 73 10.10 -8.35 -16.23
CA GLU A 73 9.27 -8.05 -17.41
C GLU A 73 7.85 -7.62 -16.99
N VAL A 74 7.71 -6.59 -16.14
CA VAL A 74 6.40 -6.09 -15.71
C VAL A 74 6.04 -4.79 -16.41
N PRO A 75 4.78 -4.65 -16.89
CA PRO A 75 4.34 -3.47 -17.62
C PRO A 75 4.09 -2.24 -16.70
N ILE A 76 4.21 -2.39 -15.39
CA ILE A 76 3.87 -1.35 -14.41
C ILE A 76 5.05 -1.11 -13.47
N ILE A 77 5.36 0.17 -13.30
CA ILE A 77 6.44 0.65 -12.45
C ILE A 77 5.93 1.51 -11.27
N GLY A 78 4.61 1.68 -11.14
CA GLY A 78 3.99 2.51 -10.12
C GLY A 78 3.38 1.72 -8.98
N PHE A 79 3.62 2.20 -7.74
CA PHE A 79 3.07 1.61 -6.52
C PHE A 79 2.53 2.66 -5.57
N THR A 80 1.34 2.38 -5.03
CA THR A 80 0.67 3.27 -4.07
C THR A 80 1.07 2.92 -2.63
N ASP A 81 1.07 1.64 -2.29
CA ASP A 81 1.32 1.17 -0.92
C ASP A 81 1.98 -0.21 -0.91
N ILE A 82 2.62 -0.54 0.20
CA ILE A 82 3.15 -1.86 0.51
C ILE A 82 2.78 -2.24 1.94
N ALA A 83 2.29 -3.46 2.14
CA ALA A 83 2.05 -4.03 3.47
C ALA A 83 3.07 -5.14 3.73
N ILE A 84 3.70 -5.08 4.88
CA ILE A 84 4.70 -6.05 5.36
C ILE A 84 4.04 -6.88 6.45
N ASP A 85 4.12 -8.19 6.35
CA ASP A 85 3.56 -9.07 7.38
C ASP A 85 4.33 -8.90 8.71
N PRO A 86 3.66 -8.47 9.78
CA PRO A 86 4.31 -8.25 11.06
C PRO A 86 4.84 -9.53 11.72
N ASN A 87 4.39 -10.70 11.28
CA ASN A 87 4.82 -12.01 11.79
C ASN A 87 5.89 -12.68 10.92
N ASN A 88 5.99 -12.27 9.65
CA ASN A 88 7.00 -12.75 8.72
C ASN A 88 7.31 -11.68 7.67
N PRO A 89 8.34 -10.83 7.84
CA PRO A 89 8.63 -9.71 6.96
C PRO A 89 9.07 -10.09 5.53
N ASP A 90 9.38 -11.37 5.27
CA ASP A 90 9.61 -11.86 3.92
C ASP A 90 8.30 -11.91 3.09
N VAL A 91 7.13 -11.90 3.78
CA VAL A 91 5.82 -11.84 3.12
C VAL A 91 5.37 -10.39 3.04
N MET A 92 5.21 -9.90 1.82
CA MET A 92 4.73 -8.55 1.56
C MET A 92 3.69 -8.55 0.44
N TYR A 93 2.83 -7.53 0.47
CA TYR A 93 1.87 -7.25 -0.60
C TYR A 93 2.05 -5.82 -1.06
N ALA A 94 2.06 -5.61 -2.38
CA ALA A 94 2.24 -4.31 -2.99
C ALA A 94 1.01 -3.92 -3.84
N ALA A 95 0.49 -2.72 -3.62
CA ALA A 95 -0.60 -2.14 -4.37
C ALA A 95 -0.05 -1.44 -5.61
N ALA A 96 -0.25 -2.03 -6.79
CA ALA A 96 0.20 -1.46 -8.04
C ALA A 96 -0.70 -0.28 -8.49
N GLY A 97 -0.10 0.73 -9.10
CA GLY A 97 -0.77 1.90 -9.65
C GLY A 97 -0.51 3.20 -8.88
N ASP A 98 -1.31 4.22 -9.18
CA ASP A 98 -1.28 5.53 -8.53
C ASP A 98 -2.71 5.95 -8.15
N ASP A 99 -3.09 5.75 -6.91
CA ASP A 99 -4.44 6.12 -6.43
C ASP A 99 -4.61 7.63 -6.24
N ASP A 100 -3.52 8.37 -6.10
CA ASP A 100 -3.55 9.80 -5.84
C ASP A 100 -3.59 10.64 -7.13
N GLY A 101 -2.66 10.42 -8.06
CA GLY A 101 -2.56 11.17 -9.31
C GLY A 101 -3.28 10.56 -10.50
N GLY A 102 -3.46 9.24 -10.51
CA GLY A 102 -4.06 8.52 -11.64
C GLY A 102 -3.16 8.43 -12.87
N ASP A 103 -1.87 8.66 -12.71
CA ASP A 103 -0.90 8.65 -13.81
C ASP A 103 -0.56 7.24 -14.29
N THR A 104 -0.65 6.26 -13.38
CA THR A 104 -0.46 4.84 -13.68
C THR A 104 -1.61 4.00 -13.12
N TYR A 105 -2.07 3.06 -13.95
CA TYR A 105 -3.10 2.10 -13.53
C TYR A 105 -2.45 0.83 -12.99
N GLY A 106 -3.08 0.25 -11.95
CA GLY A 106 -2.53 -0.90 -11.28
C GLY A 106 -2.92 -2.22 -11.91
N LEU A 107 -2.01 -3.20 -11.86
CA LEU A 107 -2.31 -4.61 -12.09
C LEU A 107 -3.09 -5.26 -10.94
N GLY A 108 -3.42 -4.50 -9.89
CA GLY A 108 -4.05 -5.00 -8.68
C GLY A 108 -3.07 -5.09 -7.51
N ILE A 109 -2.97 -6.28 -6.90
CA ILE A 109 -2.10 -6.51 -5.74
C ILE A 109 -1.09 -7.58 -6.10
N LEU A 110 0.18 -7.28 -5.91
CA LEU A 110 1.28 -8.22 -6.02
C LEU A 110 1.64 -8.79 -4.64
N LYS A 111 2.22 -9.98 -4.61
CA LYS A 111 2.70 -10.66 -3.41
C LYS A 111 4.11 -11.18 -3.61
N THR A 112 4.94 -11.03 -2.58
CA THR A 112 6.21 -11.73 -2.41
C THR A 112 6.17 -12.61 -1.14
N THR A 113 7.02 -13.62 -1.08
CA THR A 113 7.24 -14.47 0.10
C THR A 113 8.73 -14.68 0.39
N ASP A 114 9.60 -13.90 -0.23
CA ASP A 114 11.06 -14.00 -0.17
C ASP A 114 11.74 -12.63 0.01
N GLY A 115 11.05 -11.70 0.68
CA GLY A 115 11.62 -10.37 1.01
C GLY A 115 11.68 -9.40 -0.17
N GLY A 116 11.00 -9.73 -1.27
CA GLY A 116 10.91 -8.91 -2.48
C GLY A 116 11.76 -9.38 -3.65
N ASP A 117 12.45 -10.54 -3.53
CA ASP A 117 13.27 -11.07 -4.61
C ASP A 117 12.42 -11.56 -5.79
N ASN A 118 11.22 -12.10 -5.52
CA ASN A 118 10.26 -12.51 -6.54
C ASN A 118 8.85 -12.01 -6.20
N TRP A 119 8.12 -11.55 -7.22
CA TRP A 119 6.76 -11.07 -7.09
C TRP A 119 5.79 -11.82 -8.00
N SER A 120 4.58 -12.04 -7.52
CA SER A 120 3.49 -12.66 -8.28
C SER A 120 2.19 -11.90 -8.08
N ILE A 121 1.27 -11.99 -9.03
CA ILE A 121 -0.05 -11.37 -8.90
C ILE A 121 -0.89 -12.14 -7.89
N SER A 122 -1.28 -11.48 -6.80
CA SER A 122 -2.20 -12.01 -5.78
C SER A 122 -3.65 -11.66 -6.12
N TYR A 123 -3.91 -10.44 -6.60
CA TYR A 123 -5.22 -10.01 -7.06
C TYR A 123 -5.12 -9.30 -8.39
N ASN A 124 -5.87 -9.78 -9.38
CA ASN A 124 -5.98 -9.13 -10.67
C ASN A 124 -7.42 -8.63 -10.89
N PRO A 125 -7.62 -7.32 -11.05
CA PRO A 125 -8.93 -6.72 -11.32
C PRO A 125 -9.36 -6.89 -12.78
N ALA A 126 -9.37 -8.11 -13.30
CA ALA A 126 -9.62 -8.42 -14.70
C ALA A 126 -10.82 -7.64 -15.28
N GLY A 127 -10.60 -6.97 -16.39
CA GLY A 127 -11.62 -6.18 -17.09
C GLY A 127 -11.92 -4.81 -16.49
N GLN A 128 -11.23 -4.39 -15.44
CA GLN A 128 -11.36 -3.05 -14.86
C GLN A 128 -10.16 -2.18 -15.28
N SER A 129 -10.37 -1.33 -16.27
CA SER A 129 -9.42 -0.25 -16.55
C SER A 129 -9.44 0.75 -15.39
N ASN A 130 -8.32 1.37 -15.08
CA ASN A 130 -8.20 2.40 -14.04
C ASN A 130 -8.33 1.85 -12.60
N TYR A 131 -7.96 0.60 -12.37
CA TYR A 131 -7.97 0.04 -11.03
C TYR A 131 -6.82 0.60 -10.19
N THR A 132 -7.12 0.98 -8.96
CA THR A 132 -6.13 1.43 -7.98
C THR A 132 -6.49 0.92 -6.59
N VAL A 133 -5.47 0.71 -5.78
CA VAL A 133 -5.57 0.39 -4.36
C VAL A 133 -4.85 1.50 -3.59
N GLY A 134 -5.57 2.21 -2.73
CA GLY A 134 -5.01 3.34 -1.99
C GLY A 134 -4.28 2.93 -0.71
N ARG A 135 -4.76 1.87 -0.07
CA ARG A 135 -4.20 1.37 1.18
C ARG A 135 -4.31 -0.15 1.27
N LEU A 136 -3.29 -0.78 1.84
CA LEU A 136 -3.21 -2.23 2.02
C LEU A 136 -2.70 -2.56 3.42
N LEU A 137 -3.38 -3.47 4.13
CA LEU A 137 -3.03 -3.86 5.49
C LEU A 137 -3.12 -5.37 5.68
N ILE A 138 -2.17 -5.93 6.43
CA ILE A 138 -2.18 -7.29 6.95
C ILE A 138 -2.53 -7.23 8.43
N SER A 139 -3.40 -8.11 8.89
CA SER A 139 -3.75 -8.21 10.31
C SER A 139 -2.56 -8.70 11.13
N ALA A 140 -2.21 -7.97 12.19
CA ALA A 140 -1.17 -8.41 13.13
C ALA A 140 -1.56 -9.67 13.94
N GLU A 141 -2.86 -9.94 14.08
CA GLU A 141 -3.37 -11.12 14.78
C GLU A 141 -3.40 -12.36 13.88
N ASN A 142 -3.48 -12.16 12.54
CA ASN A 142 -3.61 -13.26 11.59
C ASN A 142 -3.08 -12.85 10.20
N SER A 143 -1.89 -13.30 9.83
CA SER A 143 -1.23 -13.03 8.55
C SER A 143 -2.03 -13.49 7.31
N ASN A 144 -3.01 -14.38 7.48
CA ASN A 144 -3.89 -14.78 6.38
C ASN A 144 -4.98 -13.74 6.09
N HIS A 145 -5.17 -12.77 7.00
CA HIS A 145 -6.23 -11.79 6.90
C HIS A 145 -5.70 -10.44 6.42
N ILE A 146 -6.14 -10.03 5.24
CA ILE A 146 -5.67 -8.84 4.55
C ILE A 146 -6.87 -8.03 4.09
N VAL A 147 -6.78 -6.71 4.25
CA VAL A 147 -7.79 -5.77 3.75
C VAL A 147 -7.16 -4.71 2.88
N ALA A 148 -7.87 -4.26 1.85
CA ALA A 148 -7.40 -3.21 0.96
C ALA A 148 -8.51 -2.24 0.56
N ALA A 149 -8.23 -0.95 0.70
CA ALA A 149 -9.09 0.12 0.20
C ALA A 149 -8.84 0.30 -1.30
N SER A 150 -9.86 0.05 -2.12
CA SER A 150 -9.72 0.15 -3.57
C SER A 150 -10.72 1.10 -4.20
N ARG A 151 -10.48 1.40 -5.48
CA ARG A 151 -11.36 2.25 -6.28
C ARG A 151 -12.80 1.73 -6.38
N TYR A 152 -13.01 0.43 -6.25
CA TYR A 152 -14.31 -0.20 -6.48
C TYR A 152 -14.90 -0.90 -5.25
N GLY A 153 -14.31 -0.72 -4.09
CA GLY A 153 -14.76 -1.29 -2.82
C GLY A 153 -13.63 -1.64 -1.89
N MET A 154 -13.96 -2.16 -0.72
CA MET A 154 -13.01 -2.78 0.18
C MET A 154 -12.77 -4.22 -0.26
N LEU A 155 -11.53 -4.58 -0.53
CA LEU A 155 -11.13 -5.97 -0.75
C LEU A 155 -10.77 -6.63 0.58
N VAL A 156 -11.11 -7.89 0.71
CA VAL A 156 -10.71 -8.74 1.83
C VAL A 156 -10.24 -10.10 1.34
N SER A 157 -9.15 -10.57 1.91
CA SER A 157 -8.68 -11.95 1.82
C SER A 157 -8.59 -12.53 3.22
N THR A 158 -8.92 -13.82 3.39
CA THR A 158 -8.79 -14.58 4.63
C THR A 158 -7.87 -15.78 4.48
N ASP A 159 -7.20 -15.89 3.35
CA ASP A 159 -6.35 -17.03 2.96
C ASP A 159 -4.99 -16.59 2.39
N ALA A 160 -4.40 -15.55 3.01
CA ALA A 160 -3.09 -15.01 2.62
C ALA A 160 -3.03 -14.55 1.16
N GLY A 161 -4.11 -13.94 0.65
CA GLY A 161 -4.18 -13.39 -0.69
C GLY A 161 -4.38 -14.43 -1.80
N ALA A 162 -4.70 -15.68 -1.46
CA ALA A 162 -5.00 -16.70 -2.47
C ALA A 162 -6.35 -16.43 -3.15
N ASN A 163 -7.32 -15.93 -2.39
CA ASN A 163 -8.61 -15.49 -2.90
C ASN A 163 -8.98 -14.13 -2.30
N TRP A 164 -9.68 -13.31 -3.10
CA TRP A 164 -10.14 -11.99 -2.72
C TRP A 164 -11.61 -11.80 -3.04
N SER A 165 -12.30 -11.08 -2.17
CA SER A 165 -13.69 -10.68 -2.39
C SER A 165 -13.91 -9.23 -1.97
N TYR A 166 -14.93 -8.59 -2.52
CA TYR A 166 -15.37 -7.29 -2.00
C TYR A 166 -16.17 -7.49 -0.71
N GLY A 167 -15.86 -6.69 0.31
CA GLY A 167 -16.65 -6.62 1.53
C GLY A 167 -18.09 -6.18 1.23
N VAL A 168 -19.04 -6.91 1.78
CA VAL A 168 -20.48 -6.62 1.57
C VAL A 168 -20.80 -5.18 2.02
N GLY A 169 -21.51 -4.45 1.19
CA GLY A 169 -21.86 -3.05 1.44
C GLY A 169 -20.87 -2.01 0.91
N THR A 170 -19.80 -2.43 0.20
CA THR A 170 -18.78 -1.50 -0.31
C THR A 170 -18.66 -1.45 -1.83
N ASN A 171 -19.29 -2.39 -2.54
CA ASN A 171 -19.14 -2.54 -3.98
C ASN A 171 -19.52 -1.27 -4.76
N GLY A 172 -18.65 -0.84 -5.65
CA GLY A 172 -18.81 0.37 -6.46
C GLY A 172 -18.46 1.68 -5.75
N THR A 173 -18.12 1.65 -4.46
CA THR A 173 -17.69 2.83 -3.71
C THR A 173 -16.17 2.93 -3.71
N ARG A 174 -15.63 4.11 -4.02
CA ARG A 174 -14.18 4.35 -3.95
C ARG A 174 -13.75 4.59 -2.51
N PHE A 175 -12.95 3.67 -1.99
CA PHE A 175 -12.28 3.81 -0.71
C PHE A 175 -10.86 4.34 -0.89
N ARG A 176 -10.43 5.19 0.05
CA ARG A 176 -9.12 5.84 0.06
C ARG A 176 -8.21 5.26 1.12
N ASP A 177 -8.77 4.91 2.26
CA ASP A 177 -8.01 4.46 3.41
C ASP A 177 -8.76 3.39 4.19
N VAL A 178 -8.00 2.56 4.91
CA VAL A 178 -8.49 1.51 5.78
C VAL A 178 -7.54 1.34 6.96
N GLU A 179 -8.09 1.15 8.16
CA GLU A 179 -7.31 0.91 9.38
C GLU A 179 -7.98 -0.15 10.26
N TYR A 180 -7.17 -1.05 10.82
CA TYR A 180 -7.63 -1.95 11.88
C TYR A 180 -7.75 -1.20 13.20
N HIS A 181 -8.70 -1.62 14.02
CA HIS A 181 -8.70 -1.22 15.42
C HIS A 181 -7.44 -1.79 16.11
N PRO A 182 -6.73 -0.99 16.94
CA PRO A 182 -5.40 -1.34 17.43
C PRO A 182 -5.33 -2.60 18.31
N THR A 183 -6.45 -3.07 18.85
CA THR A 183 -6.50 -4.22 19.75
C THR A 183 -7.58 -5.24 19.40
N ASN A 184 -8.21 -5.12 18.22
CA ASN A 184 -9.24 -6.06 17.78
C ASN A 184 -9.34 -6.07 16.26
N ALA A 185 -8.71 -7.04 15.61
CA ALA A 185 -8.69 -7.15 14.16
C ALA A 185 -10.06 -7.44 13.50
N ASN A 186 -11.08 -7.79 14.27
CA ASN A 186 -12.45 -7.86 13.74
C ASN A 186 -13.05 -6.48 13.46
N ILE A 187 -12.55 -5.44 14.11
CA ILE A 187 -13.02 -4.07 13.90
C ILE A 187 -12.08 -3.40 12.89
N VAL A 188 -12.67 -2.95 11.78
CA VAL A 188 -11.94 -2.26 10.72
C VAL A 188 -12.72 -1.00 10.34
N TYR A 189 -11.99 0.08 10.12
CA TYR A 189 -12.54 1.36 9.69
C TYR A 189 -12.08 1.69 8.28
N GLY A 190 -12.94 2.32 7.50
CA GLY A 190 -12.62 2.73 6.15
C GLY A 190 -13.18 4.10 5.82
N SER A 191 -12.40 4.91 5.10
CA SER A 191 -12.86 6.17 4.54
C SER A 191 -13.05 6.06 3.03
N SER A 192 -14.14 6.62 2.55
CA SER A 192 -14.48 6.66 1.14
C SER A 192 -14.68 8.09 0.66
N THR A 193 -14.93 8.25 -0.63
CA THR A 193 -15.32 9.55 -1.21
C THR A 193 -16.71 10.00 -0.78
N SER A 194 -17.53 9.12 -0.21
CA SER A 194 -18.93 9.40 0.16
C SER A 194 -19.20 9.31 1.66
N GLY A 195 -18.30 8.71 2.47
CA GLY A 195 -18.57 8.55 3.88
C GLY A 195 -17.52 7.73 4.62
N PHE A 196 -17.80 7.49 5.88
CA PHE A 196 -17.00 6.70 6.79
C PHE A 196 -17.70 5.38 7.09
N PHE A 197 -16.95 4.29 7.06
CA PHE A 197 -17.48 2.93 7.17
C PHE A 197 -16.81 2.17 8.32
N LYS A 198 -17.55 1.25 8.91
CA LYS A 198 -17.07 0.35 9.94
C LYS A 198 -17.46 -1.09 9.61
N SER A 199 -16.50 -1.99 9.78
CA SER A 199 -16.72 -3.43 9.84
C SER A 199 -16.54 -3.93 11.27
N THR A 200 -17.25 -4.98 11.65
CA THR A 200 -17.10 -5.71 12.93
C THR A 200 -16.75 -7.17 12.72
N ASN A 201 -16.45 -7.56 11.49
CA ASN A 201 -16.10 -8.94 11.10
C ASN A 201 -14.86 -8.98 10.18
N GLY A 202 -13.88 -8.12 10.46
CA GLY A 202 -12.60 -8.11 9.76
C GLY A 202 -12.67 -7.63 8.32
N GLY A 203 -13.65 -6.80 7.94
CA GLY A 203 -13.77 -6.29 6.59
C GLY A 203 -14.66 -7.12 5.66
N GLN A 204 -15.26 -8.21 6.14
CA GLN A 204 -16.15 -9.04 5.31
C GLN A 204 -17.49 -8.34 5.00
N SER A 205 -17.99 -7.52 5.93
CA SER A 205 -19.13 -6.63 5.68
C SER A 205 -18.95 -5.29 6.37
N TRP A 206 -19.55 -4.26 5.78
CA TRP A 206 -19.35 -2.88 6.19
C TRP A 206 -20.70 -2.17 6.34
N THR A 207 -20.75 -1.24 7.28
CA THR A 207 -21.86 -0.34 7.51
C THR A 207 -21.36 1.09 7.50
N GLU A 208 -22.03 1.95 6.77
CA GLU A 208 -21.74 3.39 6.80
C GLU A 208 -22.09 3.95 8.18
N VAL A 209 -21.19 4.74 8.72
CA VAL A 209 -21.35 5.42 10.03
C VAL A 209 -21.76 6.85 9.77
N ALA A 210 -22.91 7.24 10.30
CA ALA A 210 -23.33 8.64 10.24
C ALA A 210 -22.31 9.53 10.97
N LEU A 211 -21.74 10.49 10.27
CA LEU A 211 -20.91 11.51 10.89
C LEU A 211 -21.80 12.48 11.67
N PRO A 212 -21.31 13.04 12.81
CA PRO A 212 -22.04 14.08 13.50
C PRO A 212 -22.33 15.24 12.53
N THR A 213 -23.59 15.57 12.37
CA THR A 213 -23.95 16.83 11.71
C THR A 213 -23.55 17.96 12.65
N GLU A 214 -22.79 18.93 12.13
CA GLU A 214 -22.56 20.15 12.92
C GLU A 214 -23.92 20.74 13.30
N ALA A 215 -24.11 20.93 14.59
CA ALA A 215 -25.23 21.76 15.04
C ALA A 215 -24.97 23.15 14.48
N ASN A 216 -25.81 23.62 13.58
CA ASN A 216 -25.79 25.03 13.19
C ASN A 216 -26.18 25.85 14.43
N ASP A 217 -25.16 26.44 15.09
CA ASP A 217 -25.33 27.47 16.07
C ASP A 217 -25.70 28.80 15.39
#